data_c000b14bc48f91088141eb63dc9c2081
#
_entry.id   c000b14bc48f91088141eb63dc9c2081
#
_cell.length_a   1.000
_cell.length_b   1.000
_cell.length_c   1.000
_cell.angle_alpha   90.00
_cell.angle_beta   90.00
_cell.angle_gamma   90.00
#
_symmetry.space_group_name_H-M   'P 1'
#
loop_
_entity.id
_entity.type
_entity.pdbx_description
1 polymer ?
#
loop_
_entity_poly.entity_id
_entity_poly.type
_entity_poly.pdbx_seq_one_letter_code
_entity_poly.pdbx_strand_id
1 'polypeptide(L)'
;LARAAGTNLQITALDPAGAVSWSNAYSNGVCTVESMAAPTNVGRFGAWIPQQNFFTTNPSSQGNFTPPAGNQFFRLRAVDLSTNSPAAFTNLINSYGILHTIAGNGDAGYADPGADVTNYWKPSFEGQLATNVALSRPHFAMEDDASNVYIVDKDSDSVLKVTTDGRIHTVAGIHSISNGPDGPTIATSVGMNTPNGLWVRGDGTFYVLDTGNGKVRKVNTSGIMTTLFTDSKGISGGRGLWVRSDEALIYYASGADLRRWTPTGGTVNLNTQFNDLGNIIMSGTNLVATDRGANTVWLVNTNTGVRTLLCGSGGEGLVVDGTPALTNSLYGVRGVWQPPTGGYFLADDYGAQLVFVDPAGILHLFVNGNNDDHAGDGEWFYQPAHYLFGQLRSVSMDNQGNLIIVENDEGYVRRIDFQRLSQ
;
A
#
# COMPACT_ATOMS: atom_id res chain seq x y z
N LEU A 1 -24.30 -9.39 -18.90
CA LEU A 1 -24.06 -10.70 -18.26
C LEU A 1 -23.23 -11.57 -19.20
N ALA A 2 -21.91 -11.39 -19.22
CA ALA A 2 -21.02 -12.34 -19.87
C ALA A 2 -20.90 -13.54 -18.92
N ARG A 3 -21.61 -14.62 -19.19
CA ARG A 3 -21.31 -15.93 -18.65
C ARG A 3 -20.00 -16.38 -19.26
N ALA A 4 -18.96 -16.49 -18.45
CA ALA A 4 -17.81 -17.30 -18.87
C ALA A 4 -18.32 -18.71 -19.15
N ALA A 5 -18.12 -19.17 -20.36
CA ALA A 5 -18.50 -20.52 -20.75
C ALA A 5 -17.63 -21.49 -19.94
N GLY A 6 -18.24 -22.23 -19.03
CA GLY A 6 -17.68 -23.45 -18.49
C GLY A 6 -17.33 -23.53 -17.01
N THR A 7 -17.48 -22.49 -16.18
CA THR A 7 -17.16 -22.58 -14.75
C THR A 7 -18.45 -22.65 -13.91
N ASN A 8 -18.72 -23.82 -13.34
CA ASN A 8 -19.67 -23.93 -12.23
C ASN A 8 -18.99 -23.45 -10.96
N LEU A 9 -18.89 -22.12 -10.75
CA LEU A 9 -18.42 -21.55 -9.49
C LEU A 9 -19.31 -22.08 -8.34
N GLN A 10 -18.69 -22.66 -7.34
CA GLN A 10 -19.38 -23.33 -6.23
C GLN A 10 -18.77 -22.96 -4.89
N ILE A 11 -19.62 -22.73 -3.90
CA ILE A 11 -19.22 -22.78 -2.49
C ILE A 11 -19.01 -24.26 -2.14
N THR A 12 -17.81 -24.65 -1.76
CA THR A 12 -17.49 -26.01 -1.35
C THR A 12 -17.58 -26.21 0.16
N ALA A 13 -17.36 -25.14 0.94
CA ALA A 13 -17.61 -25.09 2.37
C ALA A 13 -17.89 -23.65 2.81
N LEU A 14 -18.73 -23.52 3.83
CA LEU A 14 -19.00 -22.26 4.53
C LEU A 14 -19.30 -22.58 5.98
N ASP A 15 -18.55 -22.05 6.90
CA ASP A 15 -18.80 -22.20 8.32
C ASP A 15 -19.50 -20.95 8.92
N PRO A 16 -20.14 -21.09 10.10
CA PRO A 16 -20.80 -19.96 10.76
C PRO A 16 -19.85 -18.83 11.19
N ALA A 17 -18.55 -19.08 11.32
CA ALA A 17 -17.55 -18.08 11.66
C ALA A 17 -17.08 -17.29 10.44
N GLY A 18 -17.51 -17.67 9.23
CA GLY A 18 -17.23 -16.96 7.98
C GLY A 18 -16.05 -17.51 7.18
N ALA A 19 -15.51 -18.68 7.53
CA ALA A 19 -14.57 -19.34 6.63
C ALA A 19 -15.33 -19.89 5.43
N VAL A 20 -14.96 -19.45 4.22
CA VAL A 20 -15.58 -19.85 2.96
C VAL A 20 -14.54 -20.48 2.05
N SER A 21 -14.89 -21.61 1.43
CA SER A 21 -14.09 -22.25 0.39
C SER A 21 -14.89 -22.38 -0.89
N TRP A 22 -14.22 -22.29 -2.01
CA TRP A 22 -14.83 -22.36 -3.33
C TRP A 22 -14.01 -23.13 -4.35
N SER A 23 -14.65 -23.49 -5.45
CA SER A 23 -14.02 -24.07 -6.62
C SER A 23 -14.54 -23.42 -7.90
N ASN A 24 -13.79 -23.61 -8.99
CA ASN A 24 -14.12 -23.12 -10.33
C ASN A 24 -14.24 -21.59 -10.43
N ALA A 25 -13.49 -20.82 -9.61
CA ALA A 25 -13.24 -19.40 -9.85
C ALA A 25 -12.21 -19.22 -10.97
N TYR A 26 -11.92 -17.96 -11.32
CA TYR A 26 -10.81 -17.66 -12.24
C TYR A 26 -9.46 -17.88 -11.53
N SER A 27 -8.46 -18.39 -12.26
CA SER A 27 -7.09 -18.50 -11.78
C SER A 27 -6.36 -17.16 -11.69
N ASN A 28 -6.95 -16.10 -12.21
CA ASN A 28 -6.52 -14.74 -12.07
C ASN A 28 -7.78 -13.86 -12.06
N GLY A 29 -8.26 -13.50 -10.89
CA GLY A 29 -9.56 -12.84 -10.79
C GLY A 29 -9.88 -12.29 -9.41
N VAL A 30 -11.13 -11.89 -9.26
CA VAL A 30 -11.73 -11.53 -7.96
C VAL A 30 -12.95 -12.41 -7.72
N CYS A 31 -13.02 -13.04 -6.55
CA CYS A 31 -14.18 -13.76 -6.07
C CYS A 31 -14.88 -12.92 -4.97
N THR A 32 -16.15 -12.64 -5.13
CA THR A 32 -16.97 -11.87 -4.19
C THR A 32 -17.93 -12.79 -3.47
N VAL A 33 -17.90 -12.79 -2.14
CA VAL A 33 -18.96 -13.36 -1.30
C VAL A 33 -20.08 -12.35 -1.18
N GLU A 34 -21.29 -12.74 -1.54
CA GLU A 34 -22.49 -11.91 -1.40
C GLU A 34 -23.49 -12.59 -0.47
N SER A 35 -24.18 -11.80 0.35
CA SER A 35 -25.28 -12.29 1.19
C SER A 35 -26.60 -11.61 0.86
N MET A 36 -27.68 -12.27 1.25
CA MET A 36 -29.03 -11.74 1.19
C MET A 36 -29.78 -12.21 2.42
N ALA A 37 -30.41 -11.29 3.14
CA ALA A 37 -31.25 -11.64 4.30
C ALA A 37 -32.39 -12.57 3.89
N ALA A 38 -32.65 -13.60 4.68
CA ALA A 38 -33.79 -14.46 4.49
C ALA A 38 -35.08 -13.62 4.65
N PRO A 39 -36.08 -13.78 3.76
CA PRO A 39 -37.30 -12.99 3.83
C PRO A 39 -38.05 -13.31 5.13
N THR A 40 -38.41 -12.27 5.87
CA THR A 40 -39.18 -12.38 7.11
C THR A 40 -40.69 -12.58 6.85
N ASN A 41 -41.15 -12.29 5.62
CA ASN A 41 -42.51 -12.49 5.16
C ASN A 41 -42.54 -12.92 3.69
N VAL A 42 -43.60 -13.67 3.34
CA VAL A 42 -43.80 -14.26 2.02
C VAL A 42 -43.76 -13.18 0.93
N GLY A 43 -42.74 -13.21 0.05
CA GLY A 43 -42.91 -12.66 -1.27
C GLY A 43 -41.85 -11.79 -1.91
N ARG A 44 -40.81 -11.30 -1.22
CA ARG A 44 -39.69 -10.55 -1.89
C ARG A 44 -38.33 -10.93 -1.32
N PHE A 45 -37.46 -11.45 -2.18
CA PHE A 45 -36.06 -11.57 -1.90
C PHE A 45 -35.42 -10.17 -1.93
N GLY A 46 -34.55 -9.88 -0.96
CA GLY A 46 -33.75 -8.65 -0.92
C GLY A 46 -32.69 -8.60 -2.04
N ALA A 47 -31.98 -7.52 -2.12
CA ALA A 47 -30.80 -7.42 -2.98
C ALA A 47 -29.66 -8.27 -2.42
N TRP A 48 -28.81 -8.80 -3.31
CA TRP A 48 -27.53 -9.39 -2.93
C TRP A 48 -26.55 -8.30 -2.55
N ILE A 49 -25.98 -8.39 -1.36
CA ILE A 49 -25.06 -7.41 -0.81
C ILE A 49 -23.66 -8.04 -0.77
N PRO A 50 -22.67 -7.47 -1.46
CA PRO A 50 -21.28 -7.90 -1.35
C PRO A 50 -20.80 -7.79 0.09
N GLN A 51 -20.14 -8.84 0.59
CA GLN A 51 -19.59 -8.91 1.94
C GLN A 51 -18.08 -8.76 1.92
N GLN A 52 -17.38 -9.48 1.03
CA GLN A 52 -15.94 -9.47 0.92
C GLN A 52 -15.51 -9.87 -0.48
N ASN A 53 -14.48 -9.20 -0.99
CA ASN A 53 -13.74 -9.59 -2.19
C ASN A 53 -12.46 -10.32 -1.81
N PHE A 54 -12.07 -11.26 -2.67
CA PHE A 54 -10.82 -12.01 -2.55
C PHE A 54 -10.14 -12.06 -3.91
N PHE A 55 -8.88 -11.70 -3.98
CA PHE A 55 -8.07 -12.01 -5.15
C PHE A 55 -7.91 -13.52 -5.29
N THR A 56 -8.08 -14.03 -6.49
CA THR A 56 -7.91 -15.45 -6.79
C THR A 56 -6.72 -15.66 -7.71
N THR A 57 -5.76 -16.45 -7.27
CA THR A 57 -4.60 -16.91 -8.06
C THR A 57 -4.72 -18.39 -8.41
N ASN A 58 -5.76 -19.06 -7.91
CA ASN A 58 -6.14 -20.44 -8.19
C ASN A 58 -7.65 -20.54 -8.32
N PRO A 59 -8.18 -21.45 -9.19
CA PRO A 59 -9.61 -21.67 -9.34
C PRO A 59 -10.30 -22.16 -8.07
N SER A 60 -9.58 -22.87 -7.20
CA SER A 60 -10.06 -23.30 -5.89
C SER A 60 -9.25 -22.63 -4.80
N SER A 61 -9.92 -22.00 -3.86
CA SER A 61 -9.29 -21.24 -2.77
C SER A 61 -10.23 -21.12 -1.58
N GLN A 62 -9.78 -20.41 -0.56
CA GLN A 62 -10.56 -20.12 0.63
C GLN A 62 -10.30 -18.69 1.10
N GLY A 63 -11.20 -18.15 1.91
CA GLY A 63 -11.09 -16.84 2.53
C GLY A 63 -11.95 -16.75 3.78
N ASN A 64 -11.75 -15.69 4.55
CA ASN A 64 -12.54 -15.40 5.73
C ASN A 64 -13.25 -14.04 5.56
N PHE A 65 -14.50 -13.96 5.96
CA PHE A 65 -15.26 -12.72 6.01
C PHE A 65 -16.10 -12.70 7.29
N THR A 66 -16.62 -11.55 7.68
CA THR A 66 -17.54 -11.44 8.82
C THR A 66 -18.97 -11.63 8.33
N PRO A 67 -19.63 -12.76 8.62
CA PRO A 67 -21.02 -12.95 8.20
C PRO A 67 -21.94 -11.93 8.88
N PRO A 68 -22.90 -11.34 8.15
CA PRO A 68 -23.90 -10.49 8.77
C PRO A 68 -24.81 -11.30 9.71
N ALA A 69 -25.35 -10.61 10.73
CA ALA A 69 -26.22 -11.22 11.72
C ALA A 69 -27.54 -11.73 11.11
N GLY A 70 -28.09 -12.79 11.72
CA GLY A 70 -29.36 -13.37 11.33
C GLY A 70 -29.25 -14.42 10.22
N ASN A 71 -30.42 -14.89 9.74
CA ASN A 71 -30.49 -15.91 8.69
C ASN A 71 -30.16 -15.27 7.35
N GLN A 72 -29.13 -15.80 6.67
CA GLN A 72 -28.64 -15.29 5.39
C GLN A 72 -28.57 -16.39 4.35
N PHE A 73 -28.80 -16.01 3.10
CA PHE A 73 -28.39 -16.79 1.93
C PHE A 73 -27.05 -16.25 1.45
N PHE A 74 -26.18 -17.12 0.95
CA PHE A 74 -24.88 -16.75 0.41
C PHE A 74 -24.73 -17.23 -1.03
N ARG A 75 -24.04 -16.43 -1.84
CA ARG A 75 -23.58 -16.84 -3.15
C ARG A 75 -22.19 -16.28 -3.43
N LEU A 76 -21.54 -16.82 -4.45
CA LEU A 76 -20.30 -16.28 -4.98
C LEU A 76 -20.53 -15.65 -6.35
N ARG A 77 -19.79 -14.59 -6.60
CA ARG A 77 -19.61 -14.00 -7.92
C ARG A 77 -18.12 -13.92 -8.19
N ALA A 78 -17.67 -14.29 -9.41
CA ALA A 78 -16.29 -14.15 -9.81
C ALA A 78 -16.17 -13.33 -11.08
N VAL A 79 -15.12 -12.52 -11.17
CA VAL A 79 -14.75 -11.74 -12.35
C VAL A 79 -13.32 -12.08 -12.76
N ASP A 80 -13.06 -12.04 -14.07
CA ASP A 80 -11.79 -12.38 -14.68
C ASP A 80 -10.86 -11.16 -14.77
N LEU A 81 -9.64 -11.28 -14.28
CA LEU A 81 -8.57 -10.28 -14.39
C LEU A 81 -7.43 -10.76 -15.29
N SER A 82 -7.59 -11.88 -16.02
CA SER A 82 -6.53 -12.38 -16.90
C SER A 82 -6.26 -11.43 -18.06
N THR A 83 -5.05 -11.48 -18.59
CA THR A 83 -4.60 -10.64 -19.72
C THR A 83 -5.44 -10.85 -21.00
N ASN A 84 -6.14 -11.99 -21.11
CA ASN A 84 -7.03 -12.30 -22.23
C ASN A 84 -8.44 -11.74 -22.06
N SER A 85 -8.76 -11.18 -20.90
CA SER A 85 -10.07 -10.56 -20.62
C SER A 85 -10.05 -9.09 -21.04
N PRO A 86 -10.85 -8.68 -22.03
CA PRO A 86 -10.92 -7.27 -22.42
C PRO A 86 -11.54 -6.37 -21.32
N ALA A 87 -12.15 -6.98 -20.31
CA ALA A 87 -12.74 -6.29 -19.18
C ALA A 87 -11.88 -6.36 -17.91
N ALA A 88 -10.63 -6.87 -17.97
CA ALA A 88 -9.82 -7.11 -16.79
C ALA A 88 -9.66 -5.87 -15.90
N PHE A 89 -9.26 -4.73 -16.46
CA PHE A 89 -9.13 -3.49 -15.70
C PHE A 89 -10.48 -2.97 -15.19
N THR A 90 -11.53 -3.00 -16.00
CA THR A 90 -12.89 -2.62 -15.57
C THR A 90 -13.39 -3.51 -14.43
N ASN A 91 -13.09 -4.80 -14.46
CA ASN A 91 -13.41 -5.73 -13.38
C ASN A 91 -12.62 -5.41 -12.11
N LEU A 92 -11.34 -5.09 -12.24
CA LEU A 92 -10.49 -4.70 -11.11
C LEU A 92 -11.01 -3.43 -10.44
N ILE A 93 -11.16 -2.33 -11.18
CA ILE A 93 -11.60 -1.05 -10.63
C ILE A 93 -13.01 -1.15 -10.02
N ASN A 94 -13.91 -1.92 -10.64
CA ASN A 94 -15.23 -2.19 -10.11
C ASN A 94 -15.26 -3.12 -8.89
N SER A 95 -14.15 -3.69 -8.48
CA SER A 95 -14.03 -4.45 -7.24
C SER A 95 -13.71 -3.55 -6.04
N TYR A 96 -13.33 -2.30 -6.28
CA TYR A 96 -13.08 -1.31 -5.23
C TYR A 96 -14.34 -0.50 -4.90
N GLY A 97 -14.45 -0.10 -3.65
CA GLY A 97 -15.64 0.53 -3.07
C GLY A 97 -15.41 1.97 -2.65
N ILE A 98 -15.46 2.24 -1.35
CA ILE A 98 -15.45 3.59 -0.80
C ILE A 98 -14.01 4.04 -0.51
N LEU A 99 -13.75 5.32 -0.73
CA LEU A 99 -12.54 6.01 -0.32
C LEU A 99 -12.74 6.63 1.06
N HIS A 100 -11.78 6.43 1.96
CA HIS A 100 -11.80 7.00 3.32
C HIS A 100 -10.47 7.63 3.68
N THR A 101 -10.50 8.72 4.42
CA THR A 101 -9.35 9.17 5.22
C THR A 101 -9.27 8.34 6.49
N ILE A 102 -8.12 7.71 6.75
CA ILE A 102 -7.87 6.93 7.97
C ILE A 102 -6.98 7.65 8.96
N ALA A 103 -6.18 8.62 8.52
CA ALA A 103 -5.38 9.49 9.38
C ALA A 103 -5.06 10.81 8.68
N GLY A 104 -4.87 11.85 9.48
CA GLY A 104 -4.58 13.19 9.01
C GLY A 104 -5.82 14.08 8.95
N ASN A 105 -5.63 15.37 9.17
CA ASN A 105 -6.69 16.38 9.12
C ASN A 105 -6.37 17.55 8.18
N GLY A 106 -5.25 17.45 7.43
CA GLY A 106 -4.81 18.49 6.49
C GLY A 106 -4.14 19.72 7.12
N ASP A 107 -4.05 19.81 8.45
CA ASP A 107 -3.41 20.96 9.11
C ASP A 107 -1.89 21.03 8.88
N ALA A 108 -1.29 19.92 8.48
CA ALA A 108 0.12 19.84 8.11
C ALA A 108 0.36 20.25 6.65
N GLY A 109 -0.52 21.07 6.11
CA GLY A 109 -0.44 21.56 4.74
C GLY A 109 0.95 22.09 4.38
N TYR A 110 1.28 22.01 3.12
CA TYR A 110 2.52 22.47 2.53
C TYR A 110 2.79 23.92 2.92
N ALA A 111 3.50 24.11 4.03
CA ALA A 111 4.08 25.41 4.31
C ALA A 111 5.12 25.68 3.24
N ASP A 112 4.98 26.79 2.57
CA ASP A 112 5.78 27.40 1.53
C ASP A 112 7.08 26.63 1.12
N PRO A 113 7.31 26.32 -0.17
CA PRO A 113 8.52 25.64 -0.62
C PRO A 113 9.77 26.40 -0.15
N GLY A 114 10.34 26.00 0.96
CA GLY A 114 11.48 26.68 1.59
C GLY A 114 11.31 26.97 3.09
N ALA A 115 10.12 26.77 3.66
CA ALA A 115 9.98 26.73 5.12
C ALA A 115 10.57 25.42 5.65
N ASP A 116 11.36 25.51 6.73
CA ASP A 116 11.80 24.35 7.48
C ASP A 116 10.57 23.52 7.85
N VAL A 117 10.56 22.27 7.43
CA VAL A 117 9.43 21.39 7.65
C VAL A 117 9.18 21.24 9.14
N THR A 118 7.99 21.60 9.57
CA THR A 118 7.67 21.68 10.98
C THR A 118 7.12 20.32 11.44
N ASN A 119 7.60 19.85 12.57
CA ASN A 119 7.00 18.75 13.29
C ASN A 119 5.66 19.21 13.89
N TYR A 120 4.54 18.71 13.38
CA TYR A 120 3.20 19.07 13.82
C TYR A 120 2.69 18.22 14.99
N TRP A 121 3.39 17.15 15.35
CA TRP A 121 2.96 16.30 16.46
C TRP A 121 2.85 17.06 17.79
N LYS A 122 1.78 16.81 18.50
CA LYS A 122 1.53 17.34 19.84
C LYS A 122 1.26 16.18 20.80
N PRO A 123 1.73 16.22 22.05
CA PRO A 123 1.44 15.16 23.03
C PRO A 123 -0.07 14.92 23.25
N SER A 124 -0.91 15.93 23.00
CA SER A 124 -2.38 15.82 23.09
C SER A 124 -2.99 14.99 21.97
N PHE A 125 -2.23 14.64 20.93
CA PHE A 125 -2.69 13.79 19.83
C PHE A 125 -2.66 12.29 20.17
N GLU A 126 -1.85 11.92 21.17
CA GLU A 126 -1.78 10.53 21.62
C GLU A 126 -3.16 10.00 22.04
N GLY A 127 -3.62 8.92 21.41
CA GLY A 127 -4.91 8.30 21.65
C GLY A 127 -6.13 9.03 21.09
N GLN A 128 -5.96 10.10 20.30
CA GLN A 128 -7.07 10.80 19.63
C GLN A 128 -7.54 10.02 18.39
N LEU A 129 -8.70 10.40 17.84
CA LEU A 129 -9.10 9.94 16.51
C LEU A 129 -8.05 10.39 15.49
N ALA A 130 -7.55 9.47 14.70
CA ALA A 130 -6.46 9.72 13.76
C ALA A 130 -6.81 10.78 12.69
N THR A 131 -8.09 10.90 12.33
CA THR A 131 -8.59 11.90 11.39
C THR A 131 -8.68 13.33 11.98
N ASN A 132 -8.43 13.49 13.30
CA ASN A 132 -8.37 14.78 13.96
C ASN A 132 -6.94 15.25 14.24
N VAL A 133 -5.95 14.49 13.80
CA VAL A 133 -4.52 14.70 14.10
C VAL A 133 -3.78 15.15 12.86
N ALA A 134 -2.98 16.22 13.00
CA ALA A 134 -2.05 16.63 11.96
C ALA A 134 -0.89 15.63 11.85
N LEU A 135 -0.56 15.20 10.63
CA LEU A 135 0.61 14.39 10.32
C LEU A 135 1.75 15.27 9.80
N SER A 136 2.98 14.88 10.07
CA SER A 136 4.20 15.65 9.75
C SER A 136 4.90 15.05 8.53
N ARG A 137 4.31 15.18 7.35
CA ARG A 137 4.78 14.60 6.09
C ARG A 137 4.92 13.07 6.15
N PRO A 138 3.81 12.33 6.21
CA PRO A 138 3.83 10.88 6.17
C PRO A 138 4.44 10.38 4.85
N HIS A 139 5.29 9.38 4.90
CA HIS A 139 6.01 8.88 3.71
C HIS A 139 5.57 7.49 3.27
N PHE A 140 5.20 6.64 4.21
CA PHE A 140 4.76 5.28 3.92
C PHE A 140 3.77 4.81 4.98
N ALA A 141 2.80 4.02 4.55
CA ALA A 141 1.86 3.36 5.46
C ALA A 141 1.64 1.92 5.03
N MET A 142 1.52 1.00 6.01
CA MET A 142 1.21 -0.42 5.82
C MET A 142 0.34 -0.91 6.96
N GLU A 143 -0.44 -1.96 6.70
CA GLU A 143 -1.33 -2.59 7.67
C GLU A 143 -0.77 -3.94 8.15
N ASP A 144 -1.06 -4.31 9.41
CA ASP A 144 -0.85 -5.66 9.96
C ASP A 144 -2.11 -6.54 9.79
N ASP A 145 -2.00 -7.86 10.13
CA ASP A 145 -3.13 -8.80 10.02
C ASP A 145 -4.27 -8.52 11.03
N ALA A 146 -4.01 -7.65 12.00
CA ALA A 146 -5.03 -7.18 12.95
C ALA A 146 -5.69 -5.86 12.51
N SER A 147 -5.45 -5.42 11.27
CA SER A 147 -5.97 -4.18 10.67
C SER A 147 -5.52 -2.90 11.38
N ASN A 148 -4.34 -2.90 12.00
CA ASN A 148 -3.72 -1.67 12.45
C ASN A 148 -2.84 -1.09 11.34
N VAL A 149 -2.95 0.20 11.08
CA VAL A 149 -2.15 0.90 10.06
C VAL A 149 -0.96 1.58 10.71
N TYR A 150 0.25 1.25 10.26
CA TYR A 150 1.50 1.87 10.69
C TYR A 150 1.90 2.92 9.68
N ILE A 151 2.32 4.10 10.16
CA ILE A 151 2.64 5.27 9.34
C ILE A 151 4.02 5.77 9.74
N VAL A 152 4.95 5.84 8.78
CA VAL A 152 6.18 6.62 8.97
C VAL A 152 5.84 8.08 8.79
N ASP A 153 5.86 8.83 9.87
CA ASP A 153 5.63 10.26 9.91
C ASP A 153 7.01 10.95 9.97
N LYS A 154 7.56 11.23 8.79
CA LYS A 154 8.98 11.53 8.61
C LYS A 154 9.47 12.71 9.42
N ASP A 155 8.75 13.83 9.36
CA ASP A 155 9.22 15.08 9.97
C ASP A 155 8.84 15.18 11.44
N SER A 156 8.05 14.24 11.98
CA SER A 156 7.92 14.00 13.42
C SER A 156 8.94 12.98 13.95
N ASP A 157 9.86 12.47 13.11
CA ASP A 157 10.88 11.50 13.49
C ASP A 157 10.31 10.26 14.20
N SER A 158 9.11 9.81 13.79
CA SER A 158 8.37 8.79 14.51
C SER A 158 7.63 7.82 13.57
N VAL A 159 7.23 6.69 14.14
CA VAL A 159 6.23 5.80 13.54
C VAL A 159 4.98 5.85 14.39
N LEU A 160 3.86 6.14 13.74
CA LEU A 160 2.54 6.18 14.33
C LEU A 160 1.78 4.91 13.97
N LYS A 161 0.79 4.55 14.77
CA LYS A 161 -0.12 3.43 14.52
C LYS A 161 -1.56 3.87 14.71
N VAL A 162 -2.39 3.64 13.70
CA VAL A 162 -3.85 3.77 13.83
C VAL A 162 -4.41 2.40 14.14
N THR A 163 -5.10 2.30 15.27
CA THR A 163 -5.78 1.07 15.73
C THR A 163 -7.17 0.94 15.11
N THR A 164 -7.76 -0.25 15.17
CA THR A 164 -9.05 -0.56 14.54
C THR A 164 -10.23 0.26 15.06
N ASP A 165 -10.08 0.91 16.21
CA ASP A 165 -11.04 1.89 16.75
C ASP A 165 -10.79 3.32 16.23
N GLY A 166 -9.88 3.48 15.25
CA GLY A 166 -9.56 4.75 14.59
C GLY A 166 -8.67 5.68 15.42
N ARG A 167 -8.04 5.19 16.49
CA ARG A 167 -7.16 6.03 17.34
C ARG A 167 -5.72 5.92 16.93
N ILE A 168 -4.98 7.03 17.03
CA ILE A 168 -3.58 7.13 16.68
C ILE A 168 -2.69 7.07 17.92
N HIS A 169 -1.59 6.33 17.82
CA HIS A 169 -0.62 6.12 18.87
C HIS A 169 0.81 6.20 18.32
N THR A 170 1.72 6.76 19.09
CA THR A 170 3.15 6.64 18.84
C THR A 170 3.62 5.22 19.17
N VAL A 171 4.24 4.53 18.21
CA VAL A 171 4.79 3.17 18.40
C VAL A 171 6.30 3.10 18.29
N ALA A 172 6.95 4.13 17.74
CA ALA A 172 8.40 4.32 17.77
C ALA A 172 8.76 5.77 17.55
N GLY A 173 9.87 6.22 18.14
CA GLY A 173 10.31 7.61 18.05
C GLY A 173 9.96 8.43 19.29
N ILE A 174 10.57 9.60 19.40
CA ILE A 174 10.37 10.56 20.49
C ILE A 174 9.88 11.91 19.97
N HIS A 175 9.45 11.97 18.72
CA HIS A 175 9.03 13.18 18.00
C HIS A 175 10.09 14.29 17.97
N SER A 176 11.35 13.87 17.88
CA SER A 176 12.48 14.79 17.71
C SER A 176 13.68 14.05 17.14
N ILE A 177 14.46 14.76 16.34
CA ILE A 177 15.69 14.25 15.75
C ILE A 177 16.68 13.79 16.85
N SER A 178 17.03 12.52 16.82
CA SER A 178 18.03 11.95 17.70
C SER A 178 18.60 10.65 17.13
N ASN A 179 19.74 10.22 17.65
CA ASN A 179 20.33 8.92 17.37
C ASN A 179 20.25 8.07 18.65
N GLY A 180 19.11 7.46 18.87
CA GLY A 180 18.89 6.64 20.06
C GLY A 180 19.69 5.35 20.08
N PRO A 181 19.67 4.62 21.22
CA PRO A 181 20.45 3.42 21.42
C PRO A 181 20.16 2.32 20.38
N ASP A 182 21.15 1.47 20.15
CA ASP A 182 21.07 0.36 19.18
C ASP A 182 20.56 -0.96 19.78
N GLY A 183 20.70 -1.10 21.10
CA GLY A 183 20.29 -2.29 21.85
C GLY A 183 18.80 -2.32 22.11
N PRO A 184 18.31 -3.43 22.70
CA PRO A 184 16.90 -3.57 23.02
C PRO A 184 16.41 -2.46 23.96
N THR A 185 15.46 -1.64 23.50
CA THR A 185 14.94 -0.50 24.24
C THR A 185 13.48 -0.27 23.86
N ILE A 186 12.66 0.28 24.75
CA ILE A 186 11.28 0.66 24.44
C ILE A 186 11.28 1.61 23.23
N ALA A 187 10.60 1.25 22.17
CA ALA A 187 10.67 1.95 20.87
C ALA A 187 10.25 3.43 20.95
N THR A 188 9.30 3.76 21.82
CA THR A 188 8.83 5.14 22.06
C THR A 188 9.81 5.98 22.92
N SER A 189 10.94 5.41 23.34
CA SER A 189 12.04 6.13 23.99
C SER A 189 13.29 6.22 23.12
N VAL A 190 13.26 5.70 21.89
CA VAL A 190 14.40 5.72 20.95
C VAL A 190 14.23 6.84 19.95
N GLY A 191 15.15 7.80 19.93
CA GLY A 191 15.16 8.84 18.90
C GLY A 191 15.56 8.28 17.54
N MET A 192 14.91 8.79 16.50
CA MET A 192 15.19 8.56 15.09
C MET A 192 15.55 9.87 14.40
N ASN A 193 15.97 9.78 13.15
CA ASN A 193 16.29 10.95 12.34
C ASN A 193 15.74 10.75 10.92
N THR A 194 14.72 11.50 10.56
CA THR A 194 14.08 11.47 9.24
C THR A 194 13.81 10.04 8.74
N PRO A 195 13.07 9.21 9.52
CA PRO A 195 12.70 7.86 9.09
C PRO A 195 11.88 7.94 7.80
N ASN A 196 12.12 7.05 6.84
CA ASN A 196 11.58 7.23 5.50
C ASN A 196 10.93 5.98 4.92
N GLY A 197 11.49 4.79 5.15
CA GLY A 197 10.97 3.52 4.69
C GLY A 197 10.37 2.70 5.82
N LEU A 198 9.35 1.92 5.51
CA LEU A 198 8.63 1.07 6.45
C LEU A 198 8.39 -0.31 5.82
N TRP A 199 8.51 -1.36 6.62
CA TRP A 199 8.06 -2.69 6.28
C TRP A 199 7.35 -3.31 7.48
N VAL A 200 6.07 -3.63 7.35
CA VAL A 200 5.23 -4.20 8.42
C VAL A 200 4.95 -5.67 8.11
N ARG A 201 5.04 -6.53 9.11
CA ARG A 201 4.61 -7.93 9.04
C ARG A 201 3.18 -8.08 9.56
N GLY A 202 2.54 -9.17 9.16
CA GLY A 202 1.18 -9.48 9.59
C GLY A 202 1.03 -9.60 11.13
N ASP A 203 2.08 -10.01 11.85
CA ASP A 203 2.09 -10.08 13.32
C ASP A 203 2.23 -8.73 14.04
N GLY A 204 2.40 -7.62 13.29
CA GLY A 204 2.64 -6.28 13.82
C GLY A 204 4.11 -5.98 14.13
N THR A 205 5.05 -6.90 13.88
CA THR A 205 6.48 -6.58 13.85
C THR A 205 6.76 -5.66 12.67
N PHE A 206 7.50 -4.58 12.88
CA PHE A 206 7.82 -3.67 11.80
C PHE A 206 9.29 -3.23 11.78
N TYR A 207 9.71 -2.77 10.60
CA TYR A 207 11.07 -2.32 10.33
C TYR A 207 11.02 -0.92 9.78
N VAL A 208 11.99 -0.10 10.20
CA VAL A 208 12.09 1.31 9.83
C VAL A 208 13.45 1.59 9.23
N LEU A 209 13.46 2.29 8.11
CA LEU A 209 14.66 2.88 7.54
C LEU A 209 14.88 4.24 8.23
N ASP A 210 15.69 4.25 9.28
CA ASP A 210 16.10 5.43 10.07
C ASP A 210 17.18 6.15 9.28
N THR A 211 16.75 6.89 8.26
CA THR A 211 17.57 7.34 7.14
C THR A 211 18.68 8.26 7.58
N GLY A 212 18.39 9.30 8.38
CA GLY A 212 19.39 10.26 8.83
C GLY A 212 20.41 9.68 9.81
N ASN A 213 20.08 8.54 10.44
CA ASN A 213 21.02 7.79 11.29
C ASN A 213 21.74 6.66 10.54
N GLY A 214 21.38 6.40 9.28
CA GLY A 214 21.98 5.34 8.46
C GLY A 214 21.71 3.94 8.98
N LYS A 215 20.52 3.69 9.58
CA LYS A 215 20.19 2.45 10.27
C LYS A 215 18.93 1.79 9.74
N VAL A 216 18.87 0.47 9.82
CA VAL A 216 17.61 -0.29 9.74
C VAL A 216 17.28 -0.78 11.15
N ARG A 217 16.11 -0.35 11.64
CA ARG A 217 15.62 -0.67 12.97
C ARG A 217 14.47 -1.66 12.87
N LYS A 218 14.34 -2.53 13.87
CA LYS A 218 13.23 -3.45 14.07
C LYS A 218 12.51 -3.11 15.36
N VAL A 219 11.17 -3.13 15.31
CA VAL A 219 10.33 -3.08 16.51
C VAL A 219 9.52 -4.37 16.56
N ASN A 220 9.63 -5.11 17.64
CA ASN A 220 8.87 -6.34 17.84
C ASN A 220 7.46 -6.07 18.39
N THR A 221 6.64 -7.10 18.48
CA THR A 221 5.24 -7.03 18.97
C THR A 221 5.11 -6.58 20.43
N SER A 222 6.21 -6.62 21.20
CA SER A 222 6.28 -6.09 22.58
C SER A 222 6.71 -4.63 22.65
N GLY A 223 6.85 -3.94 21.48
CA GLY A 223 7.26 -2.55 21.44
C GLY A 223 8.74 -2.32 21.74
N ILE A 224 9.59 -3.34 21.61
CA ILE A 224 11.04 -3.22 21.81
C ILE A 224 11.73 -3.00 20.46
N MET A 225 12.49 -1.90 20.38
CA MET A 225 13.31 -1.56 19.22
C MET A 225 14.72 -2.10 19.37
N THR A 226 15.26 -2.60 18.26
CA THR A 226 16.68 -2.98 18.10
C THR A 226 17.18 -2.49 16.74
N THR A 227 18.46 -2.15 16.63
CA THR A 227 19.11 -1.89 15.35
C THR A 227 19.55 -3.23 14.75
N LEU A 228 19.05 -3.56 13.55
CA LEU A 228 19.50 -4.75 12.82
C LEU A 228 20.91 -4.55 12.26
N PHE A 229 21.16 -3.37 11.67
CA PHE A 229 22.47 -2.97 11.22
C PHE A 229 22.55 -1.44 11.03
N THR A 230 23.77 -0.96 11.03
CA THR A 230 24.13 0.40 10.60
C THR A 230 24.88 0.31 9.28
N ASP A 231 24.44 1.06 8.28
CA ASP A 231 25.17 1.16 7.02
C ASP A 231 26.34 2.14 7.16
N SER A 232 27.55 1.64 7.07
CA SER A 232 28.78 2.45 7.21
C SER A 232 28.94 3.52 6.14
N LYS A 233 28.20 3.40 5.01
CA LYS A 233 28.17 4.41 3.94
C LYS A 233 27.11 5.49 4.17
N GLY A 234 26.33 5.36 5.26
CA GLY A 234 25.13 6.15 5.49
C GLY A 234 23.99 5.81 4.53
N ILE A 235 22.81 6.30 4.83
CA ILE A 235 21.61 6.16 3.98
C ILE A 235 21.15 7.57 3.64
N SER A 236 21.01 7.90 2.36
CA SER A 236 20.55 9.21 1.91
C SER A 236 19.23 9.07 1.15
N GLY A 237 18.22 9.84 1.53
CA GLY A 237 16.95 9.94 0.79
C GLY A 237 16.19 8.63 0.55
N GLY A 238 16.61 7.52 1.18
CA GLY A 238 16.05 6.20 0.97
C GLY A 238 14.60 6.10 1.41
N ARG A 239 13.76 5.47 0.57
CA ARG A 239 12.31 5.27 0.84
C ARG A 239 11.92 3.80 0.81
N GLY A 240 12.45 3.04 -0.13
CA GLY A 240 12.15 1.62 -0.26
C GLY A 240 12.82 0.79 0.84
N LEU A 241 12.05 -0.07 1.49
CA LEU A 241 12.54 -1.07 2.43
C LEU A 241 11.76 -2.35 2.25
N TRP A 242 12.45 -3.48 2.09
CA TRP A 242 11.87 -4.80 2.09
C TRP A 242 12.72 -5.73 2.96
N VAL A 243 12.07 -6.51 3.83
CA VAL A 243 12.72 -7.40 4.77
C VAL A 243 12.16 -8.81 4.61
N ARG A 244 13.05 -9.79 4.36
CA ARG A 244 12.66 -11.20 4.28
C ARG A 244 12.20 -11.71 5.65
N SER A 245 11.30 -12.69 5.66
CA SER A 245 10.68 -13.21 6.89
C SER A 245 11.66 -13.72 7.95
N ASP A 246 12.81 -14.25 7.54
CA ASP A 246 13.88 -14.72 8.41
C ASP A 246 14.92 -13.63 8.80
N GLU A 247 14.74 -12.39 8.33
CA GLU A 247 15.65 -11.25 8.54
C GLU A 247 17.08 -11.43 7.97
N ALA A 248 17.34 -12.53 7.25
CA ALA A 248 18.64 -12.81 6.69
C ALA A 248 18.89 -12.13 5.34
N LEU A 249 17.94 -11.35 4.84
CA LEU A 249 18.04 -10.59 3.60
C LEU A 249 17.17 -9.34 3.68
N ILE A 250 17.80 -8.19 3.43
CA ILE A 250 17.12 -6.89 3.40
C ILE A 250 17.54 -6.15 2.14
N TYR A 251 16.54 -5.61 1.42
CA TYR A 251 16.75 -4.65 0.34
C TYR A 251 16.26 -3.28 0.77
N TYR A 252 17.03 -2.25 0.43
CA TYR A 252 16.65 -0.87 0.76
C TYR A 252 17.21 0.13 -0.24
N ALA A 253 16.53 1.27 -0.31
CA ALA A 253 16.93 2.39 -1.15
C ALA A 253 17.85 3.35 -0.37
N SER A 254 18.84 3.89 -1.07
CA SER A 254 19.71 4.96 -0.55
C SER A 254 20.10 5.90 -1.69
N GLY A 255 19.35 7.00 -1.87
CA GLY A 255 19.57 7.91 -2.99
C GLY A 255 19.42 7.20 -4.32
N ALA A 256 20.48 7.13 -5.10
CA ALA A 256 20.53 6.43 -6.38
C ALA A 256 20.86 4.92 -6.25
N ASP A 257 21.16 4.44 -5.06
CA ASP A 257 21.62 3.07 -4.82
C ASP A 257 20.46 2.17 -4.36
N LEU A 258 20.28 1.06 -5.05
CA LEU A 258 19.57 -0.11 -4.51
C LEU A 258 20.59 -0.98 -3.76
N ARG A 259 20.41 -1.14 -2.46
CA ARG A 259 21.31 -1.88 -1.58
C ARG A 259 20.70 -3.17 -1.08
N ARG A 260 21.57 -4.15 -0.90
CA ARG A 260 21.26 -5.44 -0.28
C ARG A 260 22.13 -5.61 0.97
N TRP A 261 21.51 -6.04 2.05
CA TRP A 261 22.20 -6.40 3.28
C TRP A 261 21.92 -7.86 3.65
N THR A 262 22.96 -8.53 4.18
CA THR A 262 22.86 -9.86 4.80
C THR A 262 23.73 -9.89 6.07
N PRO A 263 23.40 -10.74 7.08
CA PRO A 263 24.17 -10.81 8.33
C PRO A 263 25.66 -11.13 8.14
N THR A 264 26.00 -11.95 7.16
CA THR A 264 27.38 -12.41 6.89
C THR A 264 28.10 -11.58 5.83
N GLY A 265 27.37 -10.99 4.88
CA GLY A 265 27.95 -10.23 3.75
C GLY A 265 27.88 -8.71 3.93
N GLY A 266 27.23 -8.24 4.99
CA GLY A 266 27.02 -6.80 5.20
C GLY A 266 26.25 -6.14 4.07
N THR A 267 26.44 -4.84 3.88
CA THR A 267 25.81 -4.02 2.84
C THR A 267 26.61 -4.05 1.54
N VAL A 268 25.93 -4.36 0.43
CA VAL A 268 26.45 -4.24 -0.93
C VAL A 268 25.50 -3.43 -1.81
N ASN A 269 26.03 -2.64 -2.74
CA ASN A 269 25.24 -2.00 -3.77
C ASN A 269 24.87 -3.04 -4.82
N LEU A 270 23.56 -3.31 -4.97
CA LEU A 270 23.03 -4.21 -5.98
C LEU A 270 22.93 -3.52 -7.35
N ASN A 271 22.51 -2.26 -7.36
CA ASN A 271 22.46 -1.40 -8.53
C ASN A 271 22.65 0.06 -8.12
N THR A 272 23.39 0.85 -8.91
CA THR A 272 23.74 2.26 -8.64
C THR A 272 23.34 3.19 -9.80
N GLN A 273 22.41 2.77 -10.65
CA GLN A 273 22.08 3.45 -11.89
C GLN A 273 20.72 4.17 -11.83
N PHE A 274 20.14 4.32 -10.64
CA PHE A 274 18.93 5.12 -10.46
C PHE A 274 19.31 6.60 -10.33
N ASN A 275 18.36 7.49 -10.62
CA ASN A 275 18.54 8.92 -10.39
C ASN A 275 18.10 9.31 -8.98
N ASP A 276 16.92 8.85 -8.54
CA ASP A 276 16.42 8.97 -7.17
C ASP A 276 15.47 7.80 -6.91
N LEU A 277 15.98 6.79 -6.23
CA LEU A 277 15.24 5.56 -5.97
C LEU A 277 14.09 5.81 -4.98
N GLY A 278 12.88 5.52 -5.43
CA GLY A 278 11.67 5.60 -4.63
C GLY A 278 11.43 4.36 -3.78
N ASN A 279 10.26 3.74 -3.95
CA ASN A 279 9.91 2.49 -3.26
C ASN A 279 10.39 1.25 -4.02
N ILE A 280 10.47 0.14 -3.30
CA ILE A 280 10.80 -1.18 -3.82
C ILE A 280 9.86 -2.24 -3.26
N ILE A 281 9.52 -3.23 -4.08
CA ILE A 281 8.78 -4.43 -3.64
C ILE A 281 9.37 -5.67 -4.28
N MET A 282 9.15 -6.83 -3.66
CA MET A 282 9.45 -8.11 -4.30
C MET A 282 8.35 -8.48 -5.30
N SER A 283 8.77 -8.97 -6.47
CA SER A 283 7.92 -9.56 -7.51
C SER A 283 8.54 -10.90 -7.92
N GLY A 284 8.04 -11.99 -7.36
CA GLY A 284 8.67 -13.29 -7.46
C GLY A 284 10.09 -13.27 -6.87
N THR A 285 11.11 -13.51 -7.69
CA THR A 285 12.53 -13.48 -7.29
C THR A 285 13.24 -12.17 -7.66
N ASN A 286 12.54 -11.20 -8.24
CA ASN A 286 13.05 -9.90 -8.63
C ASN A 286 12.49 -8.80 -7.74
N LEU A 287 13.05 -7.59 -7.83
CA LEU A 287 12.50 -6.38 -7.25
C LEU A 287 11.87 -5.52 -8.32
N VAL A 288 10.73 -4.91 -8.02
CA VAL A 288 10.23 -3.76 -8.75
C VAL A 288 10.66 -2.50 -8.00
N ALA A 289 11.23 -1.55 -8.71
CA ALA A 289 11.79 -0.33 -8.14
C ALA A 289 11.34 0.89 -8.93
N THR A 290 10.88 1.93 -8.24
CA THR A 290 10.54 3.22 -8.86
C THR A 290 11.76 4.14 -8.87
N ASP A 291 12.01 4.81 -9.99
CA ASP A 291 13.04 5.85 -10.14
C ASP A 291 12.35 7.20 -10.36
N ARG A 292 12.14 7.93 -9.26
CA ARG A 292 11.47 9.23 -9.30
C ARG A 292 12.19 10.23 -10.18
N GLY A 293 13.52 10.28 -10.07
CA GLY A 293 14.33 11.24 -10.78
C GLY A 293 14.44 10.96 -12.29
N ALA A 294 14.08 9.75 -12.71
CA ALA A 294 14.05 9.35 -14.12
C ALA A 294 12.63 9.11 -14.66
N ASN A 295 11.58 9.27 -13.84
CA ASN A 295 10.19 9.00 -14.23
C ASN A 295 10.01 7.60 -14.84
N THR A 296 10.58 6.57 -14.20
CA THR A 296 10.61 5.19 -14.70
C THR A 296 10.42 4.17 -13.58
N VAL A 297 9.98 2.97 -13.97
CA VAL A 297 9.85 1.81 -13.07
C VAL A 297 10.62 0.64 -13.66
N TRP A 298 11.37 -0.06 -12.84
CA TRP A 298 12.32 -1.08 -13.24
C TRP A 298 12.08 -2.41 -12.54
N LEU A 299 12.21 -3.51 -13.29
CA LEU A 299 12.39 -4.84 -12.73
C LEU A 299 13.90 -5.07 -12.54
N VAL A 300 14.32 -5.38 -11.32
CA VAL A 300 15.73 -5.59 -10.97
C VAL A 300 15.96 -7.04 -10.59
N ASN A 301 16.84 -7.72 -11.28
CA ASN A 301 17.25 -9.08 -10.93
C ASN A 301 18.06 -9.06 -9.63
N THR A 302 17.59 -9.77 -8.60
CA THR A 302 18.18 -9.73 -7.26
C THR A 302 19.55 -10.40 -7.15
N ASN A 303 19.93 -11.25 -8.11
CA ASN A 303 21.24 -11.91 -8.14
C ASN A 303 22.29 -11.07 -8.86
N THR A 304 21.91 -10.44 -9.98
CA THR A 304 22.84 -9.75 -10.88
C THR A 304 22.80 -8.22 -10.76
N GLY A 305 21.71 -7.66 -10.20
CA GLY A 305 21.45 -6.22 -10.21
C GLY A 305 21.02 -5.66 -11.59
N VAL A 306 20.99 -6.47 -12.62
CA VAL A 306 20.54 -6.02 -13.96
C VAL A 306 19.09 -5.59 -13.90
N ARG A 307 18.80 -4.44 -14.51
CA ARG A 307 17.45 -3.86 -14.53
C ARG A 307 16.84 -3.89 -15.93
N THR A 308 15.53 -4.13 -15.99
CA THR A 308 14.69 -4.11 -17.20
C THR A 308 13.58 -3.08 -16.98
N LEU A 309 13.38 -2.19 -17.96
CA LEU A 309 12.33 -1.17 -17.87
C LEU A 309 10.94 -1.82 -17.91
N LEU A 310 10.08 -1.44 -16.95
CA LEU A 310 8.68 -1.88 -16.86
C LEU A 310 7.69 -0.81 -17.27
N CYS A 311 7.97 0.46 -16.91
CA CYS A 311 7.06 1.57 -17.15
C CYS A 311 7.84 2.89 -17.20
N GLY A 312 7.31 3.86 -17.93
CA GLY A 312 7.84 5.20 -18.07
C GLY A 312 8.78 5.36 -19.26
N SER A 313 8.59 6.41 -20.02
CA SER A 313 9.45 6.79 -21.16
C SER A 313 10.68 7.61 -20.73
N GLY A 314 10.73 8.01 -19.47
CA GLY A 314 11.69 8.99 -18.93
C GLY A 314 11.25 10.46 -19.10
N GLY A 315 10.17 10.73 -19.83
CA GLY A 315 9.58 12.05 -19.93
C GLY A 315 8.69 12.39 -18.73
N GLU A 316 8.64 13.66 -18.37
CA GLU A 316 7.69 14.19 -17.39
C GLU A 316 6.34 14.46 -18.03
N GLY A 317 5.26 14.04 -17.37
CA GLY A 317 3.90 14.33 -17.83
C GLY A 317 2.87 13.41 -17.20
N LEU A 318 1.61 13.82 -17.34
CA LEU A 318 0.48 13.03 -16.88
C LEU A 318 0.32 11.77 -17.75
N VAL A 319 -0.16 10.73 -17.10
CA VAL A 319 -0.41 9.44 -17.72
C VAL A 319 -1.53 9.51 -18.76
N VAL A 320 -1.34 8.81 -19.88
CA VAL A 320 -2.36 8.58 -20.90
C VAL A 320 -2.95 7.18 -20.74
N ASP A 321 -4.21 7.13 -20.31
CA ASP A 321 -4.94 5.90 -20.05
C ASP A 321 -5.03 4.97 -21.27
N GLY A 322 -4.95 3.67 -21.06
CA GLY A 322 -5.10 2.64 -22.10
C GLY A 322 -3.92 2.52 -23.07
N THR A 323 -2.77 3.10 -22.77
CA THR A 323 -1.60 3.07 -23.65
C THR A 323 -0.44 2.25 -23.09
N PRO A 324 0.53 1.80 -23.92
CA PRO A 324 1.65 0.98 -23.45
C PRO A 324 2.47 1.70 -22.36
N ALA A 325 2.74 1.00 -21.26
CA ALA A 325 3.44 1.55 -20.10
C ALA A 325 4.85 2.06 -20.43
N LEU A 326 5.55 1.42 -21.36
CA LEU A 326 6.91 1.79 -21.76
C LEU A 326 7.01 3.11 -22.54
N THR A 327 5.90 3.59 -23.12
CA THR A 327 5.86 4.83 -23.91
C THR A 327 5.15 5.96 -23.19
N ASN A 328 4.62 5.69 -21.98
CA ASN A 328 3.93 6.67 -21.19
C ASN A 328 4.90 7.57 -20.44
N SER A 329 4.52 8.80 -20.22
CA SER A 329 5.19 9.68 -19.25
C SER A 329 4.71 9.38 -17.86
N LEU A 330 5.54 9.64 -16.86
CA LEU A 330 5.22 9.66 -15.43
C LEU A 330 5.71 10.98 -14.86
N TYR A 331 5.17 11.39 -13.71
CA TYR A 331 5.60 12.64 -13.11
C TYR A 331 5.99 12.44 -11.63
N GLY A 332 7.21 11.97 -11.43
CA GLY A 332 7.78 11.76 -10.11
C GLY A 332 7.31 10.48 -9.43
N VAL A 333 7.15 9.37 -10.16
CA VAL A 333 6.70 8.09 -9.60
C VAL A 333 7.51 7.65 -8.38
N ARG A 334 6.84 7.42 -7.23
CA ARG A 334 7.49 7.10 -5.95
C ARG A 334 7.04 5.78 -5.37
N GLY A 335 5.73 5.54 -5.30
CA GLY A 335 5.16 4.33 -4.71
C GLY A 335 4.98 3.23 -5.73
N VAL A 336 5.14 1.97 -5.30
CA VAL A 336 4.79 0.78 -6.09
C VAL A 336 4.26 -0.31 -5.19
N TRP A 337 3.22 -1.01 -5.65
CA TRP A 337 2.71 -2.22 -5.01
C TRP A 337 2.20 -3.21 -6.04
N GLN A 338 2.39 -4.50 -5.78
CA GLN A 338 1.93 -5.58 -6.66
C GLN A 338 0.77 -6.34 -6.01
N PRO A 339 -0.44 -6.35 -6.61
CA PRO A 339 -1.52 -7.22 -6.15
C PRO A 339 -1.21 -8.69 -6.45
N PRO A 340 -1.84 -9.64 -5.74
CA PRO A 340 -1.61 -11.08 -5.95
C PRO A 340 -1.84 -11.56 -7.39
N THR A 341 -2.70 -10.86 -8.14
CA THR A 341 -3.08 -11.17 -9.52
C THR A 341 -2.11 -10.60 -10.57
N GLY A 342 -1.00 -10.01 -10.15
CA GLY A 342 -0.01 -9.39 -11.03
C GLY A 342 -0.39 -7.97 -11.47
N GLY A 343 0.45 -7.38 -12.32
CA GLY A 343 0.40 -5.95 -12.57
C GLY A 343 1.01 -5.13 -11.41
N TYR A 344 0.92 -3.81 -11.47
CA TYR A 344 1.50 -2.93 -10.45
C TYR A 344 0.66 -1.69 -10.27
N PHE A 345 0.33 -1.35 -9.01
CA PHE A 345 -0.12 -0.01 -8.65
C PHE A 345 1.09 0.90 -8.50
N LEU A 346 1.00 2.11 -9.03
CA LEU A 346 2.05 3.12 -8.96
C LEU A 346 1.45 4.42 -8.41
N ALA A 347 2.09 4.99 -7.39
CA ALA A 347 1.79 6.33 -6.92
C ALA A 347 2.68 7.33 -7.67
N ASP A 348 2.06 8.12 -8.54
CA ASP A 348 2.71 9.15 -9.34
C ASP A 348 2.57 10.49 -8.61
N ASP A 349 3.65 10.91 -7.95
CA ASP A 349 3.66 11.91 -6.91
C ASP A 349 3.23 13.31 -7.41
N TYR A 350 3.99 13.89 -8.33
CA TYR A 350 3.67 15.22 -8.86
C TYR A 350 2.50 15.22 -9.85
N GLY A 351 2.19 14.05 -10.43
CA GLY A 351 1.00 13.85 -11.24
C GLY A 351 -0.27 13.72 -10.40
N ALA A 352 -0.14 13.49 -9.09
CA ALA A 352 -1.22 13.17 -8.17
C ALA A 352 -2.11 12.02 -8.69
N GLN A 353 -1.50 11.05 -9.38
CA GLN A 353 -2.21 9.96 -10.03
C GLN A 353 -1.88 8.62 -9.39
N LEU A 354 -2.90 7.82 -9.10
CA LEU A 354 -2.73 6.40 -8.85
C LEU A 354 -3.00 5.67 -10.16
N VAL A 355 -2.00 4.95 -10.64
CA VAL A 355 -2.09 4.23 -11.92
C VAL A 355 -1.89 2.75 -11.71
N PHE A 356 -2.43 1.95 -12.62
CA PHE A 356 -2.26 0.50 -12.64
C PHE A 356 -1.63 0.07 -13.95
N VAL A 357 -0.49 -0.57 -13.90
CA VAL A 357 0.11 -1.25 -15.05
C VAL A 357 -0.35 -2.68 -15.03
N ASP A 358 -1.12 -3.09 -16.03
CA ASP A 358 -1.65 -4.46 -16.11
C ASP A 358 -0.56 -5.47 -16.51
N PRO A 359 -0.81 -6.78 -16.36
CA PRO A 359 0.16 -7.80 -16.74
C PRO A 359 0.50 -7.84 -18.25
N ALA A 360 -0.29 -7.19 -19.11
CA ALA A 360 0.00 -7.03 -20.54
C ALA A 360 0.91 -5.83 -20.82
N GLY A 361 1.23 -5.02 -19.81
CA GLY A 361 2.05 -3.82 -19.93
C GLY A 361 1.28 -2.61 -20.45
N ILE A 362 -0.04 -2.59 -20.27
CA ILE A 362 -0.88 -1.42 -20.55
C ILE A 362 -1.06 -0.64 -19.24
N LEU A 363 -0.90 0.67 -19.31
CA LEU A 363 -1.09 1.56 -18.20
C LEU A 363 -2.53 2.07 -18.16
N HIS A 364 -3.14 1.99 -16.99
CA HIS A 364 -4.51 2.42 -16.74
C HIS A 364 -4.54 3.48 -15.64
N LEU A 365 -5.33 4.52 -15.85
CA LEU A 365 -5.57 5.54 -14.85
C LEU A 365 -6.57 5.01 -13.82
N PHE A 366 -6.09 4.73 -12.60
CA PHE A 366 -6.91 4.23 -11.50
C PHE A 366 -7.56 5.39 -10.73
N VAL A 367 -6.77 6.43 -10.38
CA VAL A 367 -7.23 7.71 -9.83
C VAL A 367 -6.54 8.83 -10.56
N ASN A 368 -7.29 9.85 -10.93
CA ASN A 368 -6.77 11.10 -11.45
C ASN A 368 -6.98 12.20 -10.41
N GLY A 369 -5.94 12.47 -9.63
CA GLY A 369 -5.96 13.52 -8.63
C GLY A 369 -5.73 14.91 -9.22
N ASN A 370 -5.70 15.88 -8.33
CA ASN A 370 -5.30 17.25 -8.63
C ASN A 370 -4.43 17.73 -7.47
N ASN A 371 -3.20 18.10 -7.73
CA ASN A 371 -2.11 18.33 -6.77
C ASN A 371 -2.41 19.25 -5.58
N ASP A 372 -3.51 19.97 -5.58
CA ASP A 372 -3.76 21.07 -4.64
C ASP A 372 -5.02 20.84 -3.79
N ASP A 373 -5.60 19.61 -3.79
CA ASP A 373 -6.88 19.46 -3.11
C ASP A 373 -7.11 18.02 -2.57
N HIS A 374 -7.97 17.91 -1.58
CA HIS A 374 -8.34 16.65 -0.92
C HIS A 374 -9.86 16.54 -0.88
N ALA A 375 -10.41 15.57 -1.61
CA ALA A 375 -11.86 15.33 -1.66
C ALA A 375 -12.20 13.86 -1.97
N GLY A 376 -13.48 13.53 -1.89
CA GLY A 376 -14.05 12.24 -2.26
C GLY A 376 -14.19 11.25 -1.10
N ASP A 377 -13.96 11.66 0.15
CA ASP A 377 -14.18 10.82 1.32
C ASP A 377 -15.65 10.43 1.48
N GLY A 378 -15.89 9.13 1.65
CA GLY A 378 -17.23 8.56 1.76
C GLY A 378 -17.89 8.33 0.40
N GLU A 379 -17.26 8.68 -0.70
CA GLU A 379 -17.76 8.47 -2.05
C GLU A 379 -17.35 7.13 -2.63
N TRP A 380 -18.19 6.65 -3.54
CA TRP A 380 -17.95 5.41 -4.28
C TRP A 380 -16.83 5.57 -5.29
N PHE A 381 -15.87 4.67 -5.23
CA PHE A 381 -14.78 4.58 -6.17
C PHE A 381 -15.24 3.92 -7.48
N TYR A 382 -15.78 4.70 -8.40
CA TYR A 382 -16.25 4.20 -9.71
C TYR A 382 -15.95 5.13 -10.90
N GLN A 383 -15.45 6.34 -10.62
CA GLN A 383 -15.06 7.27 -11.68
C GLN A 383 -13.80 8.04 -11.27
N PRO A 384 -12.75 8.04 -12.09
CA PRO A 384 -11.49 8.72 -11.78
C PRO A 384 -11.62 10.25 -11.61
N ALA A 385 -12.72 10.84 -12.09
CA ALA A 385 -12.88 12.29 -12.20
C ALA A 385 -13.36 12.99 -10.91
N HIS A 386 -13.72 12.27 -9.86
CA HIS A 386 -14.33 12.87 -8.67
C HIS A 386 -13.44 12.86 -7.42
N TYR A 387 -12.25 12.26 -7.49
CA TYR A 387 -11.35 12.17 -6.37
C TYR A 387 -10.21 13.16 -6.53
N LEU A 388 -10.00 13.96 -5.51
CA LEU A 388 -8.86 14.84 -5.42
C LEU A 388 -7.89 14.24 -4.43
N PHE A 389 -6.65 14.10 -4.87
CA PHE A 389 -5.51 13.69 -4.09
C PHE A 389 -4.43 14.72 -4.22
N GLY A 390 -3.76 15.01 -3.13
CA GLY A 390 -2.51 15.72 -3.16
C GLY A 390 -1.37 14.86 -3.72
N GLN A 391 -0.14 15.19 -3.40
CA GLN A 391 1.03 14.45 -3.85
C GLN A 391 1.05 13.03 -3.28
N LEU A 392 0.90 12.03 -4.15
CA LEU A 392 0.88 10.61 -3.77
C LEU A 392 2.29 10.08 -3.51
N ARG A 393 2.65 9.88 -2.26
CA ARG A 393 3.98 9.43 -1.87
C ARG A 393 4.16 7.92 -1.92
N SER A 394 3.15 7.18 -1.49
CA SER A 394 3.19 5.73 -1.49
C SER A 394 1.82 5.10 -1.69
N VAL A 395 1.86 3.85 -2.13
CA VAL A 395 0.72 2.94 -2.17
C VAL A 395 1.17 1.62 -1.58
N SER A 396 0.31 1.02 -0.76
CA SER A 396 0.43 -0.36 -0.28
C SER A 396 -0.94 -1.05 -0.35
N MET A 397 -0.97 -2.34 -0.06
CA MET A 397 -2.20 -3.11 0.00
C MET A 397 -2.19 -3.92 1.31
N ASP A 398 -3.31 -3.94 1.99
CA ASP A 398 -3.51 -4.81 3.14
C ASP A 398 -3.81 -6.26 2.72
N ASN A 399 -3.96 -7.16 3.70
CA ASN A 399 -4.24 -8.57 3.45
C ASN A 399 -5.68 -8.84 2.95
N GLN A 400 -6.56 -7.83 3.01
CA GLN A 400 -7.92 -7.87 2.48
C GLN A 400 -8.01 -7.32 1.05
N GLY A 401 -6.92 -6.75 0.54
CA GLY A 401 -6.85 -6.17 -0.81
C GLY A 401 -7.20 -4.68 -0.86
N ASN A 402 -7.44 -4.03 0.29
CA ASN A 402 -7.65 -2.59 0.34
C ASN A 402 -6.36 -1.85 -0.03
N LEU A 403 -6.47 -0.75 -0.76
CA LEU A 403 -5.33 0.12 -1.06
C LEU A 403 -5.17 1.17 0.02
N ILE A 404 -3.95 1.30 0.55
CA ILE A 404 -3.56 2.34 1.48
C ILE A 404 -2.66 3.31 0.73
N ILE A 405 -3.04 4.58 0.73
CA ILE A 405 -2.41 5.66 -0.03
C ILE A 405 -1.95 6.74 0.93
N VAL A 406 -0.75 7.25 0.73
CA VAL A 406 -0.20 8.36 1.51
C VAL A 406 -0.14 9.61 0.63
N GLU A 407 -0.85 10.65 1.05
CA GLU A 407 -0.76 12.01 0.52
C GLU A 407 0.20 12.80 1.43
N ASN A 408 1.42 12.96 0.98
CA ASN A 408 2.52 13.40 1.83
C ASN A 408 2.42 14.87 2.25
N ASP A 409 2.24 15.75 1.27
CA ASP A 409 2.32 17.19 1.52
C ASP A 409 1.01 17.72 2.12
N GLU A 410 -0.11 17.04 1.88
CA GLU A 410 -1.40 17.31 2.50
C GLU A 410 -1.54 16.65 3.89
N GLY A 411 -0.64 15.73 4.25
CA GLY A 411 -0.65 15.09 5.56
C GLY A 411 -1.82 14.13 5.76
N TYR A 412 -2.20 13.36 4.74
CA TYR A 412 -3.27 12.36 4.85
C TYR A 412 -2.77 10.95 4.57
N VAL A 413 -3.42 9.98 5.21
CA VAL A 413 -3.40 8.57 4.83
C VAL A 413 -4.81 8.13 4.52
N ARG A 414 -5.02 7.60 3.31
CA ARG A 414 -6.34 7.21 2.82
C ARG A 414 -6.40 5.73 2.50
N ARG A 415 -7.60 5.17 2.48
CA ARG A 415 -7.86 3.79 2.09
C ARG A 415 -8.97 3.72 1.05
N ILE A 416 -8.77 2.90 0.02
CA ILE A 416 -9.82 2.49 -0.91
C ILE A 416 -10.20 1.05 -0.57
N ASP A 417 -11.43 0.84 -0.14
CA ASP A 417 -11.91 -0.49 0.26
C ASP A 417 -11.99 -1.43 -0.95
N PHE A 418 -11.43 -2.63 -0.82
CA PHE A 418 -11.58 -3.72 -1.79
C PHE A 418 -12.92 -4.43 -1.59
N GLN A 419 -13.97 -3.67 -1.51
CA GLN A 419 -15.33 -4.14 -1.35
C GLN A 419 -16.28 -3.14 -2.01
N ARG A 420 -16.94 -3.54 -3.07
CA ARG A 420 -17.99 -2.73 -3.67
C ARG A 420 -19.35 -3.14 -3.10
N LEU A 421 -19.90 -2.34 -2.21
CA LEU A 421 -21.29 -2.50 -1.78
C LEU A 421 -22.22 -2.32 -2.99
N SER A 422 -23.31 -3.06 -3.09
CA SER A 422 -24.29 -2.89 -4.16
C SER A 422 -24.91 -1.49 -4.08
N GLN A 423 -24.99 -0.81 -5.23
CA GLN A 423 -25.85 0.38 -5.36
C GLN A 423 -27.32 0.01 -5.16
#